data_e3f5c02343893786290c5e8ba0c89770
#
_entry.id   e3f5c02343893786290c5e8ba0c89770
#
_cell.length_a   1.000
_cell.length_b   1.000
_cell.length_c   1.000
_cell.angle_alpha   90.00
_cell.angle_beta   90.00
_cell.angle_gamma   90.00
#
_symmetry.space_group_name_H-M   'P 1'
#
loop_
_entity.id
_entity.type
_entity.pdbx_description
1 polymer ?
#
loop_
_entity_poly.entity_id
_entity_poly.type
_entity_poly.pdbx_seq_one_letter_code
_entity_poly.pdbx_strand_id
1 'polypeptide(L)'
;MTRRVLPAFLVACCLAAPASAQTAAAPTDDVQPAAPAALTLYFDAGSSTIRNEDRVVLDKASRAYSEGKPIVMILTGSADRTGEAENNLELSHRRAGAVLKGLLNRGIPADRFQVLDKGETDLPVPTDHGVAEPKNRRVDITWR
;
A
#
# COMPACT_ATOMS: atom_id res chain seq x y z
N MET A 1 58.65 19.83 72.98
CA MET A 1 59.52 20.10 71.82
C MET A 1 59.50 18.93 70.86
N THR A 2 59.41 19.17 69.64
CA THR A 2 59.51 18.34 68.43
C THR A 2 58.16 17.91 67.79
N ARG A 3 57.84 18.69 66.77
CA ARG A 3 56.85 18.48 65.72
C ARG A 3 57.19 17.25 64.87
N ARG A 4 56.27 16.41 64.65
CA ARG A 4 56.34 15.48 63.52
C ARG A 4 55.11 15.55 62.68
N VAL A 5 55.32 16.02 61.47
CA VAL A 5 54.37 16.15 60.39
C VAL A 5 54.20 14.77 59.75
N LEU A 6 52.99 14.26 59.67
CA LEU A 6 52.67 13.10 58.83
C LEU A 6 52.09 13.56 57.49
N PRO A 7 52.53 13.00 56.39
CA PRO A 7 51.91 13.25 55.11
C PRO A 7 50.68 12.38 54.91
N ALA A 8 49.59 13.01 54.45
CA ALA A 8 48.39 12.35 54.06
C ALA A 8 48.57 11.56 52.77
N PHE A 9 48.35 10.26 52.81
CA PHE A 9 48.24 9.44 51.61
C PHE A 9 46.80 9.52 51.09
N LEU A 10 46.67 10.16 49.94
CA LEU A 10 45.43 10.26 49.17
C LEU A 10 45.35 9.02 48.29
N VAL A 11 44.56 8.03 48.72
CA VAL A 11 44.23 6.86 47.90
C VAL A 11 43.12 7.28 46.96
N ALA A 12 43.45 7.52 45.70
CA ALA A 12 42.50 7.70 44.64
C ALA A 12 41.88 6.34 44.26
N CYS A 13 40.66 6.12 44.70
CA CYS A 13 39.87 4.95 44.32
C CYS A 13 39.25 5.23 42.92
N CYS A 14 39.91 4.72 41.88
CA CYS A 14 39.31 4.68 40.53
C CYS A 14 38.18 3.67 40.51
N LEU A 15 36.94 4.14 40.59
CA LEU A 15 35.76 3.38 40.28
C LEU A 15 35.69 3.25 38.74
N ALA A 16 36.15 2.13 38.23
CA ALA A 16 35.89 1.70 36.87
C ALA A 16 34.43 1.26 36.79
N ALA A 17 33.58 2.06 36.16
CA ALA A 17 32.26 1.70 35.76
C ALA A 17 32.33 0.65 34.63
N PRO A 18 31.61 -0.47 34.71
CA PRO A 18 31.50 -1.36 33.57
C PRO A 18 30.65 -0.68 32.49
N ALA A 19 31.23 -0.47 31.35
CA ALA A 19 30.50 -0.09 30.13
C ALA A 19 29.55 -1.24 29.78
N SER A 20 28.28 -1.08 30.07
CA SER A 20 27.24 -1.95 29.55
C SER A 20 27.20 -1.78 28.04
N ALA A 21 27.79 -2.74 27.32
CA ALA A 21 27.59 -2.87 25.89
C ALA A 21 26.12 -3.18 25.66
N GLN A 22 25.32 -2.15 25.34
CA GLN A 22 24.03 -2.32 24.73
C GLN A 22 24.27 -2.90 23.34
N THR A 23 24.09 -4.21 23.24
CA THR A 23 23.93 -4.88 21.96
C THR A 23 22.66 -4.29 21.35
N ALA A 24 22.84 -3.32 20.46
CA ALA A 24 21.79 -2.89 19.57
C ALA A 24 21.37 -4.13 18.77
N ALA A 25 20.21 -4.70 19.11
CA ALA A 25 19.55 -5.66 18.28
C ALA A 25 19.34 -4.95 16.93
N ALA A 26 20.04 -5.43 15.90
CA ALA A 26 19.76 -5.03 14.53
C ALA A 26 18.27 -5.29 14.28
N PRO A 27 17.54 -4.37 13.64
CA PRO A 27 16.20 -4.68 13.17
C PRO A 27 16.34 -5.89 12.25
N THR A 28 15.75 -7.00 12.64
CA THR A 28 15.49 -8.08 11.72
C THR A 28 14.59 -7.49 10.66
N ASP A 29 15.16 -7.19 9.49
CA ASP A 29 14.40 -7.04 8.28
C ASP A 29 13.66 -8.36 8.07
N ASP A 30 12.46 -8.46 8.64
CA ASP A 30 11.42 -9.29 8.09
C ASP A 30 11.16 -8.72 6.70
N VAL A 31 11.93 -9.21 5.74
CA VAL A 31 11.64 -9.02 4.31
C VAL A 31 10.39 -9.86 4.04
N GLN A 32 9.28 -9.37 4.55
CA GLN A 32 7.99 -9.71 4.02
C GLN A 32 8.02 -9.27 2.57
N PRO A 33 7.82 -10.18 1.60
CA PRO A 33 7.85 -9.81 0.19
C PRO A 33 6.93 -8.62 0.03
N ALA A 34 7.51 -7.47 -0.31
CA ALA A 34 6.78 -6.22 -0.43
C ALA A 34 5.67 -6.48 -1.45
N ALA A 35 4.44 -6.57 -0.98
CA ALA A 35 3.29 -6.60 -1.86
C ALA A 35 3.46 -5.43 -2.83
N PRO A 36 3.34 -5.64 -4.15
CA PRO A 36 3.53 -4.58 -5.11
C PRO A 36 2.61 -3.42 -4.71
N ALA A 37 3.15 -2.22 -4.67
CA ALA A 37 2.54 -1.07 -4.00
C ALA A 37 1.11 -0.75 -4.48
N ALA A 38 0.78 -1.02 -5.72
CA ALA A 38 -0.55 -1.01 -6.31
C ALA A 38 -0.48 -1.56 -7.74
N LEU A 39 -1.54 -2.20 -8.20
CA LEU A 39 -1.72 -2.58 -9.61
C LEU A 39 -2.91 -1.78 -10.16
N THR A 40 -2.76 -1.20 -11.34
CA THR A 40 -3.79 -0.35 -11.94
C THR A 40 -4.23 -0.94 -13.29
N LEU A 41 -5.55 -1.01 -13.49
CA LEU A 41 -6.18 -1.31 -14.77
C LEU A 41 -6.85 -0.05 -15.31
N TYR A 42 -6.69 0.22 -16.60
CA TYR A 42 -7.31 1.36 -17.27
C TYR A 42 -8.49 0.94 -18.15
N PHE A 43 -9.42 1.86 -18.35
CA PHE A 43 -10.65 1.62 -19.09
C PHE A 43 -10.88 2.67 -20.17
N ASP A 44 -11.57 2.26 -21.22
CA ASP A 44 -12.02 3.18 -22.25
C ASP A 44 -13.16 4.08 -21.75
N ALA A 45 -13.39 5.18 -22.45
CA ALA A 45 -14.46 6.12 -22.12
C ALA A 45 -15.82 5.42 -22.06
N GLY A 46 -16.57 5.62 -20.98
CA GLY A 46 -17.89 5.01 -20.75
C GLY A 46 -17.90 3.49 -20.64
N SER A 47 -16.75 2.81 -20.73
CA SER A 47 -16.65 1.35 -20.70
C SER A 47 -16.22 0.82 -19.31
N SER A 48 -16.73 -0.35 -18.98
CA SER A 48 -16.27 -1.19 -17.86
C SER A 48 -15.68 -2.53 -18.33
N THR A 49 -15.43 -2.66 -19.63
CA THR A 49 -14.82 -3.86 -20.21
C THR A 49 -13.31 -3.83 -19.97
N ILE A 50 -12.76 -4.92 -19.40
CA ILE A 50 -11.32 -5.08 -19.23
C ILE A 50 -10.67 -5.30 -20.59
N ARG A 51 -9.69 -4.48 -20.94
CA ARG A 51 -8.95 -4.60 -22.19
C ARG A 51 -8.08 -5.86 -22.16
N ASN A 52 -7.82 -6.43 -23.34
CA ASN A 52 -7.00 -7.64 -23.43
C ASN A 52 -5.59 -7.44 -22.86
N GLU A 53 -5.03 -6.25 -23.06
CA GLU A 53 -3.71 -5.85 -22.53
C GLU A 53 -3.69 -5.77 -21.01
N ASP A 54 -4.79 -5.40 -20.36
CA ASP A 54 -4.89 -5.28 -18.91
C ASP A 54 -5.15 -6.64 -18.21
N ARG A 55 -5.42 -7.71 -18.95
CA ARG A 55 -5.58 -9.06 -18.35
C ARG A 55 -4.30 -9.54 -17.66
N VAL A 56 -3.13 -9.11 -18.16
CA VAL A 56 -1.84 -9.39 -17.52
C VAL A 56 -1.77 -8.79 -16.11
N VAL A 57 -2.44 -7.66 -15.87
CA VAL A 57 -2.50 -7.03 -14.54
C VAL A 57 -3.28 -7.92 -13.57
N LEU A 58 -4.38 -8.54 -14.01
CA LEU A 58 -5.13 -9.50 -13.20
C LEU A 58 -4.30 -10.75 -12.86
N ASP A 59 -3.49 -11.22 -13.83
CA ASP A 59 -2.59 -12.36 -13.59
C ASP A 59 -1.50 -12.02 -12.57
N LYS A 60 -0.95 -10.79 -12.65
CA LYS A 60 0.00 -10.28 -11.65
C LYS A 60 -0.64 -10.17 -10.27
N ALA A 61 -1.87 -9.67 -10.18
CA ALA A 61 -2.60 -9.56 -8.92
C ALA A 61 -2.86 -10.94 -8.30
N SER A 62 -3.24 -11.92 -9.13
CA SER A 62 -3.45 -13.30 -8.67
C SER A 62 -2.17 -13.95 -8.16
N ARG A 63 -1.04 -13.73 -8.82
CA ARG A 63 0.27 -14.22 -8.35
C ARG A 63 0.65 -13.57 -7.03
N ALA A 64 0.55 -12.25 -6.93
CA ALA A 64 0.85 -11.51 -5.70
C ALA A 64 -0.02 -12.00 -4.52
N TYR A 65 -1.29 -12.32 -4.79
CA TYR A 65 -2.15 -12.94 -3.78
C TYR A 65 -1.63 -14.31 -3.36
N SER A 66 -1.23 -15.15 -4.30
CA SER A 66 -0.75 -16.52 -4.02
C SER A 66 0.55 -16.51 -3.22
N GLU A 67 1.43 -15.55 -3.48
CA GLU A 67 2.74 -15.41 -2.85
C GLU A 67 2.64 -14.74 -1.48
N GLY A 68 1.93 -13.61 -1.39
CA GLY A 68 1.83 -12.79 -0.17
C GLY A 68 0.63 -13.12 0.73
N LYS A 69 -0.38 -13.80 0.21
CA LYS A 69 -1.65 -14.11 0.91
C LYS A 69 -2.18 -12.93 1.74
N PRO A 70 -2.39 -11.76 1.12
CA PRO A 70 -2.86 -10.59 1.83
C PRO A 70 -4.20 -10.87 2.52
N ILE A 71 -4.44 -10.20 3.64
CA ILE A 71 -5.69 -10.38 4.39
C ILE A 71 -6.88 -9.87 3.57
N VAL A 72 -6.71 -8.71 2.92
CA VAL A 72 -7.75 -8.07 2.12
C VAL A 72 -7.13 -7.43 0.88
N MET A 73 -7.77 -7.60 -0.27
CA MET A 73 -7.52 -6.88 -1.51
C MET A 73 -8.58 -5.79 -1.69
N ILE A 74 -8.15 -4.57 -1.89
CA ILE A 74 -9.04 -3.41 -2.05
C ILE A 74 -9.07 -3.03 -3.52
N LEU A 75 -10.27 -3.03 -4.11
CA LEU A 75 -10.54 -2.62 -5.49
C LEU A 75 -11.16 -1.24 -5.47
N THR A 76 -10.44 -0.23 -5.92
CA THR A 76 -10.93 1.15 -5.95
C THR A 76 -11.22 1.56 -7.39
N GLY A 77 -12.51 1.69 -7.71
CA GLY A 77 -12.98 2.14 -9.03
C GLY A 77 -13.04 3.65 -9.13
N SER A 78 -12.60 4.21 -10.26
CA SER A 78 -12.67 5.65 -10.57
C SER A 78 -13.15 5.87 -12.01
N ALA A 79 -13.75 7.04 -12.23
CA ALA A 79 -14.16 7.54 -13.54
C ALA A 79 -13.57 8.94 -13.75
N ASP A 80 -13.47 9.39 -15.02
CA ASP A 80 -13.14 10.78 -15.31
C ASP A 80 -14.36 11.69 -15.05
N ARG A 81 -14.19 13.00 -15.20
CA ARG A 81 -15.25 13.99 -14.92
C ARG A 81 -16.10 14.33 -16.15
N THR A 82 -16.23 13.39 -17.07
CA THR A 82 -17.13 13.52 -18.22
C THR A 82 -18.52 12.99 -17.87
N GLY A 83 -19.56 13.82 -18.07
CA GLY A 83 -20.95 13.46 -17.76
C GLY A 83 -21.35 13.76 -16.31
N GLU A 84 -22.43 13.11 -15.86
CA GLU A 84 -23.01 13.34 -14.55
C GLU A 84 -22.31 12.51 -13.46
N ALA A 85 -22.13 13.11 -12.28
CA ALA A 85 -21.43 12.48 -11.16
C ALA A 85 -22.06 11.14 -10.71
N GLU A 86 -23.39 11.04 -10.74
CA GLU A 86 -24.12 9.81 -10.42
C GLU A 86 -23.80 8.69 -11.40
N ASN A 87 -23.78 8.99 -12.70
CA ASN A 87 -23.42 8.04 -13.75
C ASN A 87 -21.96 7.60 -13.63
N ASN A 88 -21.07 8.52 -13.22
CA ASN A 88 -19.66 8.23 -12.99
C ASN A 88 -19.43 7.34 -11.76
N LEU A 89 -20.24 7.54 -10.73
CA LEU A 89 -20.22 6.64 -9.56
C LEU A 89 -20.64 5.22 -9.95
N GLU A 90 -21.74 5.09 -10.69
CA GLU A 90 -22.20 3.77 -11.18
C GLU A 90 -21.18 3.13 -12.14
N LEU A 91 -20.55 3.92 -13.00
CA LEU A 91 -19.52 3.43 -13.92
C LEU A 91 -18.30 2.93 -13.16
N SER A 92 -17.87 3.63 -12.11
CA SER A 92 -16.77 3.20 -11.25
C SER A 92 -17.11 1.88 -10.56
N HIS A 93 -18.34 1.70 -10.08
CA HIS A 93 -18.82 0.45 -9.51
C HIS A 93 -18.76 -0.71 -10.53
N ARG A 94 -19.28 -0.50 -11.74
CA ARG A 94 -19.23 -1.53 -12.80
C ARG A 94 -17.79 -1.91 -13.17
N ARG A 95 -16.85 -0.95 -13.19
CA ARG A 95 -15.42 -1.21 -13.44
C ARG A 95 -14.81 -2.07 -12.34
N ALA A 96 -15.00 -1.68 -11.09
CA ALA A 96 -14.53 -2.45 -9.95
C ALA A 96 -15.13 -3.86 -9.91
N GLY A 97 -16.43 -4.00 -10.24
CA GLY A 97 -17.11 -5.28 -10.37
C GLY A 97 -16.56 -6.17 -11.48
N ALA A 98 -16.14 -5.59 -12.62
CA ALA A 98 -15.50 -6.32 -13.70
C ALA A 98 -14.13 -6.89 -13.28
N VAL A 99 -13.34 -6.08 -12.57
CA VAL A 99 -12.04 -6.52 -12.00
C VAL A 99 -12.26 -7.59 -10.95
N LEU A 100 -13.19 -7.40 -10.03
CA LEU A 100 -13.57 -8.41 -9.02
C LEU A 100 -13.88 -9.74 -9.67
N LYS A 101 -14.76 -9.75 -10.68
CA LYS A 101 -15.12 -10.97 -11.42
C LYS A 101 -13.90 -11.60 -12.07
N GLY A 102 -13.02 -10.79 -12.64
CA GLY A 102 -11.76 -11.27 -13.25
C GLY A 102 -10.82 -11.95 -12.25
N LEU A 103 -10.76 -11.47 -11.02
CA LEU A 103 -9.93 -12.04 -9.94
C LEU A 103 -10.59 -13.28 -9.30
N LEU A 104 -11.92 -13.29 -9.12
CA LEU A 104 -12.67 -14.47 -8.69
C LEU A 104 -12.46 -15.65 -9.64
N ASN A 105 -12.51 -15.39 -10.95
CA ASN A 105 -12.25 -16.41 -11.97
C ASN A 105 -10.81 -16.99 -11.93
N ARG A 106 -9.89 -16.31 -11.23
CA ARG A 106 -8.52 -16.75 -10.98
C ARG A 106 -8.35 -17.46 -9.62
N GLY A 107 -9.43 -17.74 -8.93
CA GLY A 107 -9.45 -18.53 -7.72
C GLY A 107 -9.18 -17.75 -6.42
N ILE A 108 -9.25 -16.42 -6.45
CA ILE A 108 -9.17 -15.64 -5.21
C ILE A 108 -10.55 -15.64 -4.54
N PRO A 109 -10.66 -16.01 -3.25
CA PRO A 109 -11.95 -16.09 -2.56
C PRO A 109 -12.63 -14.73 -2.42
N ALA A 110 -13.97 -14.71 -2.48
CA ALA A 110 -14.76 -13.47 -2.45
C ALA A 110 -14.65 -12.70 -1.12
N ASP A 111 -14.43 -13.40 -0.02
CA ASP A 111 -14.24 -12.83 1.32
C ASP A 111 -12.93 -12.05 1.48
N ARG A 112 -12.07 -12.09 0.47
CA ARG A 112 -10.79 -11.38 0.42
C ARG A 112 -10.86 -10.03 -0.24
N PHE A 113 -12.04 -9.60 -0.70
CA PHE A 113 -12.18 -8.34 -1.43
C PHE A 113 -12.98 -7.30 -0.66
N GLN A 114 -12.51 -6.06 -0.78
CA GLN A 114 -13.25 -4.85 -0.46
C GLN A 114 -13.34 -4.01 -1.72
N VAL A 115 -14.54 -3.61 -2.11
CA VAL A 115 -14.79 -2.76 -3.27
C VAL A 115 -15.11 -1.35 -2.80
N LEU A 116 -14.44 -0.37 -3.39
CA LEU A 116 -14.65 1.06 -3.13
C LEU A 116 -14.94 1.76 -4.46
N ASP A 117 -16.06 2.45 -4.53
CA ASP A 117 -16.49 3.19 -5.70
C ASP A 117 -16.31 4.67 -5.43
N LYS A 118 -15.39 5.31 -6.14
CA LYS A 118 -15.06 6.73 -5.98
C LYS A 118 -15.74 7.63 -7.01
N GLY A 119 -16.27 7.05 -8.09
CA GLY A 119 -16.81 7.85 -9.18
C GLY A 119 -15.75 8.83 -9.70
N GLU A 120 -16.06 10.11 -9.66
CA GLU A 120 -15.18 11.21 -10.06
C GLU A 120 -14.54 11.94 -8.87
N THR A 121 -14.64 11.39 -7.66
CA THR A 121 -14.01 11.95 -6.46
C THR A 121 -12.60 11.39 -6.27
N ASP A 122 -11.72 12.18 -5.65
CA ASP A 122 -10.35 11.76 -5.33
C ASP A 122 -9.59 11.23 -6.57
N LEU A 123 -9.55 12.08 -7.59
CA LEU A 123 -8.93 11.75 -8.87
C LEU A 123 -7.41 11.85 -8.80
N PRO A 124 -6.67 10.87 -9.35
CA PRO A 124 -5.21 10.91 -9.42
C PRO A 124 -4.69 12.07 -10.28
N VAL A 125 -5.44 12.46 -11.30
CA VAL A 125 -5.17 13.67 -12.09
C VAL A 125 -6.32 14.64 -11.88
N PRO A 126 -6.10 15.75 -11.15
CA PRO A 126 -7.13 16.78 -11.00
C PRO A 126 -7.54 17.34 -12.35
N THR A 127 -8.84 17.34 -12.63
CA THR A 127 -9.41 17.88 -13.87
C THR A 127 -10.68 18.68 -13.56
N ASP A 128 -11.01 19.62 -14.41
CA ASP A 128 -12.28 20.31 -14.35
C ASP A 128 -13.44 19.40 -14.79
N HIS A 129 -14.66 19.81 -14.44
CA HIS A 129 -15.86 19.10 -14.87
C HIS A 129 -15.98 19.09 -16.41
N GLY A 130 -16.37 17.96 -16.98
CA GLY A 130 -16.48 17.78 -18.42
C GLY A 130 -15.16 17.46 -19.14
N VAL A 131 -14.03 17.46 -18.46
CA VAL A 131 -12.72 17.15 -19.06
C VAL A 131 -12.46 15.65 -19.01
N ALA A 132 -12.17 15.06 -20.17
CA ALA A 132 -11.81 13.67 -20.31
C ALA A 132 -10.35 13.44 -19.92
N GLU A 133 -10.10 12.56 -18.98
CA GLU A 133 -8.74 12.17 -18.55
C GLU A 133 -8.61 10.64 -18.48
N PRO A 134 -7.88 10.03 -19.43
CA PRO A 134 -7.71 8.58 -19.45
C PRO A 134 -7.13 7.99 -18.17
N LYS A 135 -6.23 8.72 -17.48
CA LYS A 135 -5.62 8.28 -16.24
C LYS A 135 -6.60 8.20 -15.07
N ASN A 136 -7.73 8.89 -15.16
CA ASN A 136 -8.79 8.85 -14.16
C ASN A 136 -9.75 7.66 -14.37
N ARG A 137 -9.77 7.06 -15.56
CA ARG A 137 -10.61 5.92 -15.92
C ARG A 137 -9.92 4.61 -15.53
N ARG A 138 -9.91 4.27 -14.25
CA ARG A 138 -9.10 3.17 -13.75
C ARG A 138 -9.73 2.42 -12.57
N VAL A 139 -9.19 1.25 -12.30
CA VAL A 139 -9.36 0.53 -11.04
C VAL A 139 -8.00 0.25 -10.46
N ASP A 140 -7.78 0.67 -9.23
CA ASP A 140 -6.59 0.37 -8.46
C ASP A 140 -6.83 -0.87 -7.60
N ILE A 141 -5.88 -1.79 -7.63
CA ILE A 141 -5.85 -2.98 -6.77
C ILE A 141 -4.76 -2.75 -5.75
N THR A 142 -5.13 -2.63 -4.50
CA THR A 142 -4.24 -2.52 -3.35
C THR A 142 -4.54 -3.64 -2.36
N TRP A 143 -3.66 -3.87 -1.41
CA TRP A 143 -3.86 -4.90 -0.39
C TRP A 143 -3.25 -4.55 0.95
N ARG A 144 -3.79 -5.19 1.99
CA ARG A 144 -3.32 -5.07 3.38
C ARG A 144 -3.18 -6.44 4.01
#